data_a58dfa891423301b7d30f5bd998c2a90
#
_entry.id   a58dfa891423301b7d30f5bd998c2a90
#
_cell.length_a   1.000
_cell.length_b   1.000
_cell.length_c   1.000
_cell.angle_alpha   90.00
_cell.angle_beta   90.00
_cell.angle_gamma   90.00
#
_symmetry.space_group_name_H-M   'P 1'
#
loop_
_entity.id
_entity.type
_entity.pdbx_description
1 polymer ?
#
loop_
_entity_poly.entity_id
_entity_poly.type
_entity_poly.pdbx_seq_one_letter_code
_entity_poly.pdbx_strand_id
1 'polypeptide(L)'
;MTGGKPQFRIKRIYDAAGDEDGFRVLVDRLWPRSISKETARIDLWMKAVAPSDALRRQFHGNPDGWEAFLAAYAEELEREPARSAAAELRARLRSGAVTLLYAARDEAHNNAEALRRLLAAASS
;
A
#
# COMPACT_ATOMS: atom_id res chain seq x y z
N MET A 1 -26.59 -3.99 10.59
CA MET A 1 -25.63 -3.31 10.54
C MET A 1 -24.44 -3.97 10.17
N THR A 2 -23.68 -3.47 9.74
CA THR A 2 -22.62 -4.09 9.30
C THR A 2 -21.59 -4.22 10.25
N GLY A 3 -21.22 -5.24 10.64
CA GLY A 3 -20.29 -5.44 11.64
C GLY A 3 -18.85 -5.45 11.25
N GLY A 4 -18.53 -5.14 10.06
CA GLY A 4 -17.16 -5.26 9.60
C GLY A 4 -16.25 -4.18 10.12
N LYS A 5 -15.01 -4.52 10.43
CA LYS A 5 -14.00 -3.51 10.73
C LYS A 5 -13.63 -2.80 9.44
N PRO A 6 -13.24 -1.52 9.50
CA PRO A 6 -12.74 -0.83 8.32
C PRO A 6 -11.54 -1.56 7.74
N GLN A 7 -11.49 -1.65 6.44
CA GLN A 7 -10.37 -2.31 5.75
C GLN A 7 -9.79 -1.38 4.70
N PHE A 8 -8.48 -1.50 4.49
CA PHE A 8 -7.83 -0.78 3.42
C PHE A 8 -8.31 -1.33 2.08
N ARG A 9 -8.52 -0.43 1.13
CA ARG A 9 -8.81 -0.78 -0.25
C ARG A 9 -7.52 -0.66 -1.03
N ILE A 10 -7.41 -1.37 -2.14
CA ILE A 10 -6.28 -1.20 -3.05
C ILE A 10 -6.82 -0.92 -4.44
N LYS A 11 -6.07 -0.16 -5.23
CA LYS A 11 -6.46 0.21 -6.57
C LYS A 11 -5.22 0.57 -7.36
N ARG A 12 -5.17 0.21 -8.64
CA ARG A 12 -4.08 0.68 -9.48
C ARG A 12 -4.22 2.19 -9.67
N ILE A 13 -3.09 2.89 -9.64
CA ILE A 13 -3.10 4.35 -9.76
C ILE A 13 -3.66 4.80 -11.12
N TYR A 14 -3.63 3.92 -12.13
CA TYR A 14 -4.14 4.21 -13.46
C TYR A 14 -5.66 4.05 -13.58
N ASP A 15 -6.29 3.44 -12.60
CA ASP A 15 -7.74 3.30 -12.60
C ASP A 15 -8.38 4.62 -12.16
N ALA A 16 -9.58 4.89 -12.66
CA ALA A 16 -10.26 6.14 -12.37
C ALA A 16 -10.52 6.32 -10.88
N ALA A 17 -10.30 7.53 -10.38
CA ALA A 17 -10.61 7.86 -9.00
C ALA A 17 -12.13 7.83 -8.79
N GLY A 18 -12.55 7.33 -7.63
CA GLY A 18 -13.96 7.28 -7.27
C GLY A 18 -14.21 7.91 -5.91
N ASP A 19 -15.42 8.34 -5.68
CA ASP A 19 -15.77 8.99 -4.42
C ASP A 19 -15.61 8.05 -3.23
N GLU A 20 -15.81 6.76 -3.44
CA GLU A 20 -15.69 5.78 -2.37
C GLU A 20 -14.24 5.47 -2.00
N ASP A 21 -13.27 5.96 -2.77
CA ASP A 21 -11.85 5.72 -2.46
C ASP A 21 -11.42 6.36 -1.16
N GLY A 22 -12.05 7.46 -0.77
CA GLY A 22 -11.66 8.17 0.44
C GLY A 22 -10.27 8.78 0.30
N PHE A 23 -9.42 8.58 1.31
CA PHE A 23 -8.05 9.10 1.31
C PHE A 23 -7.19 8.23 0.39
N ARG A 24 -6.65 8.83 -0.67
CA ARG A 24 -5.88 8.10 -1.69
C ARG A 24 -4.39 8.27 -1.44
N VAL A 25 -3.71 7.16 -1.15
CA VAL A 25 -2.28 7.17 -0.77
C VAL A 25 -1.49 6.33 -1.75
N LEU A 26 -0.50 6.93 -2.40
CA LEU A 26 0.43 6.16 -3.24
C LEU A 26 1.48 5.53 -2.33
N VAL A 27 1.59 4.22 -2.40
CA VAL A 27 2.52 3.46 -1.54
C VAL A 27 3.70 2.84 -2.29
N ASP A 28 3.97 3.34 -3.50
CA ASP A 28 5.14 2.97 -4.27
C ASP A 28 6.30 3.91 -3.93
N ARG A 29 7.52 3.41 -4.05
CA ARG A 29 8.70 4.21 -3.79
C ARG A 29 8.98 5.23 -4.89
N LEU A 30 8.66 4.87 -6.15
CA LEU A 30 8.89 5.74 -7.29
C LEU A 30 7.57 6.25 -7.86
N TRP A 31 7.62 7.45 -8.46
CA TRP A 31 6.43 8.00 -9.11
C TRP A 31 6.10 7.16 -10.35
N PRO A 32 4.84 6.77 -10.53
CA PRO A 32 4.44 5.94 -11.67
C PRO A 32 4.64 6.67 -13.01
N ARG A 33 4.93 5.88 -14.05
CA ARG A 33 5.14 6.43 -15.38
C ARG A 33 3.84 6.90 -15.99
N SER A 34 3.94 7.95 -16.78
CA SER A 34 2.84 8.40 -17.65
C SER A 34 1.57 8.85 -16.93
N ILE A 35 1.68 9.28 -15.69
CA ILE A 35 0.53 9.83 -15.00
C ILE A 35 0.94 11.09 -14.23
N SER A 36 0.17 12.17 -14.37
CA SER A 36 0.44 13.40 -13.67
C SER A 36 -0.20 13.36 -12.28
N LYS A 37 0.27 14.25 -11.41
CA LYS A 37 -0.32 14.37 -10.07
C LYS A 37 -1.79 14.70 -10.14
N GLU A 38 -2.17 15.58 -11.07
CA GLU A 38 -3.57 15.97 -11.21
C GLU A 38 -4.45 14.81 -11.64
N THR A 39 -3.97 14.01 -12.60
CA THR A 39 -4.73 12.86 -13.06
C THR A 39 -4.81 11.78 -12.00
N ALA A 40 -3.72 11.57 -11.27
CA ALA A 40 -3.66 10.53 -10.24
C ALA A 40 -4.56 10.85 -9.04
N ARG A 41 -4.80 12.11 -8.78
CA ARG A 41 -5.66 12.55 -7.66
C ARG A 41 -5.28 11.91 -6.33
N ILE A 42 -3.99 11.88 -6.04
CA ILE A 42 -3.54 11.34 -4.76
C ILE A 42 -3.61 12.42 -3.70
N ASP A 43 -3.90 11.99 -2.48
CA ASP A 43 -3.88 12.88 -1.32
C ASP A 43 -2.51 12.88 -0.67
N LEU A 44 -1.79 11.77 -0.78
CA LEU A 44 -0.47 11.65 -0.18
C LEU A 44 0.38 10.64 -0.93
N TRP A 45 1.66 10.93 -1.11
CA TRP A 45 2.64 9.96 -1.60
C TRP A 45 3.49 9.56 -0.41
N MET A 46 3.28 8.33 0.09
CA MET A 46 3.94 7.89 1.31
C MET A 46 5.08 6.93 1.00
N LYS A 47 6.23 7.47 0.62
CA LYS A 47 7.41 6.67 0.30
C LYS A 47 7.89 5.84 1.48
N ALA A 48 7.74 6.37 2.68
CA ALA A 48 8.28 5.73 3.89
C ALA A 48 7.69 4.35 4.15
N VAL A 49 6.50 4.06 3.62
CA VAL A 49 5.85 2.77 3.84
C VAL A 49 6.12 1.78 2.71
N ALA A 50 6.78 2.22 1.63
CA ALA A 50 7.07 1.34 0.50
C ALA A 50 8.19 0.35 0.85
N PRO A 51 8.19 -0.84 0.25
CA PRO A 51 9.30 -1.78 0.47
C PRO A 51 10.61 -1.17 -0.01
N SER A 52 11.72 -1.55 0.62
CA SER A 52 13.04 -1.07 0.22
C SER A 52 13.39 -1.53 -1.20
N ASP A 53 14.32 -0.84 -1.83
CA ASP A 53 14.81 -1.24 -3.15
C ASP A 53 15.44 -2.62 -3.11
N ALA A 54 16.17 -2.94 -2.06
CA ALA A 54 16.80 -4.24 -1.91
C ALA A 54 15.74 -5.33 -1.86
N LEU A 55 14.68 -5.12 -1.09
CA LEU A 55 13.59 -6.09 -0.97
C LEU A 55 12.87 -6.27 -2.31
N ARG A 56 12.58 -5.17 -2.99
CA ARG A 56 11.92 -5.22 -4.29
C ARG A 56 12.74 -6.00 -5.31
N ARG A 57 14.04 -5.74 -5.36
CA ARG A 57 14.92 -6.43 -6.32
C ARG A 57 15.03 -7.92 -6.03
N GLN A 58 15.06 -8.28 -4.75
CA GLN A 58 15.20 -9.67 -4.35
C GLN A 58 14.03 -10.52 -4.82
N PHE A 59 12.82 -9.96 -4.82
CA PHE A 59 11.62 -10.71 -5.15
C PHE A 59 10.97 -10.31 -6.47
N HIS A 60 11.60 -9.42 -7.23
CA HIS A 60 11.04 -8.95 -8.49
C HIS A 60 10.85 -10.12 -9.47
N GLY A 61 9.63 -10.24 -10.00
CA GLY A 61 9.35 -11.27 -10.99
C GLY A 61 9.36 -12.70 -10.48
N ASN A 62 9.34 -12.87 -9.16
CA ASN A 62 9.37 -14.21 -8.57
C ASN A 62 8.07 -14.49 -7.81
N PRO A 63 7.03 -15.01 -8.50
CA PRO A 63 5.75 -15.27 -7.83
C PRO A 63 5.85 -16.32 -6.73
N ASP A 64 6.82 -17.24 -6.82
CA ASP A 64 7.00 -18.24 -5.78
C ASP A 64 7.59 -17.64 -4.50
N GLY A 65 8.11 -16.43 -4.58
CA GLY A 65 8.69 -15.77 -3.43
C GLY A 65 7.71 -14.91 -2.64
N TRP A 66 6.41 -14.98 -2.94
CA TRP A 66 5.42 -14.09 -2.33
C TRP A 66 5.40 -14.16 -0.80
N GLU A 67 5.38 -15.39 -0.24
CA GLU A 67 5.35 -15.54 1.22
C GLU A 67 6.63 -15.02 1.87
N ALA A 68 7.77 -15.26 1.25
CA ALA A 68 9.04 -14.74 1.76
C ALA A 68 9.07 -13.21 1.67
N PHE A 69 8.52 -12.65 0.60
CA PHE A 69 8.40 -11.20 0.45
C PHE A 69 7.54 -10.62 1.58
N LEU A 70 6.39 -11.22 1.87
CA LEU A 70 5.52 -10.75 2.94
C LEU A 70 6.26 -10.77 4.29
N ALA A 71 6.99 -11.84 4.57
CA ALA A 71 7.71 -11.96 5.84
C ALA A 71 8.80 -10.88 5.95
N ALA A 72 9.56 -10.67 4.88
CA ALA A 72 10.63 -9.67 4.88
C ALA A 72 10.06 -8.25 4.97
N TYR A 73 8.96 -7.98 4.28
CA TYR A 73 8.33 -6.67 4.32
C TYR A 73 7.76 -6.39 5.71
N ALA A 74 7.19 -7.41 6.37
CA ALA A 74 6.71 -7.27 7.74
C ALA A 74 7.84 -6.80 8.67
N GLU A 75 9.04 -7.33 8.50
CA GLU A 75 10.18 -6.90 9.30
C GLU A 75 10.55 -5.45 9.02
N GLU A 76 10.51 -5.03 7.74
CA GLU A 76 10.79 -3.63 7.41
C GLU A 76 9.78 -2.69 8.05
N LEU A 77 8.52 -3.11 8.12
CA LEU A 77 7.46 -2.28 8.70
C LEU A 77 7.57 -2.13 10.21
N GLU A 78 8.43 -2.91 10.85
CA GLU A 78 8.66 -2.77 12.29
C GLU A 78 9.72 -1.73 12.60
N ARG A 79 10.42 -1.21 11.59
CA ARG A 79 11.49 -0.24 11.75
C ARG A 79 11.10 1.13 11.20
N GLU A 80 11.69 2.17 11.77
CA GLU A 80 11.47 3.52 11.25
C GLU A 80 12.22 3.71 9.93
N PRO A 81 11.69 4.51 9.01
CA PRO A 81 10.46 5.33 9.16
C PRO A 81 9.17 4.60 8.82
N ALA A 82 9.24 3.38 8.32
CA ALA A 82 8.04 2.64 7.89
C ALA A 82 7.07 2.40 9.05
N ARG A 83 7.58 2.16 10.24
CA ARG A 83 6.74 1.90 11.41
C ARG A 83 5.79 3.05 11.70
N SER A 84 6.31 4.28 11.74
CA SER A 84 5.48 5.45 12.00
C SER A 84 4.51 5.71 10.85
N ALA A 85 4.95 5.48 9.61
CA ALA A 85 4.09 5.65 8.45
C ALA A 85 2.92 4.66 8.48
N ALA A 86 3.19 3.40 8.84
CA ALA A 86 2.15 2.39 8.97
C ALA A 86 1.13 2.78 10.06
N ALA A 87 1.62 3.31 11.18
CA ALA A 87 0.74 3.77 12.25
C ALA A 87 -0.16 4.91 11.79
N GLU A 88 0.39 5.82 10.99
CA GLU A 88 -0.38 6.91 10.43
C GLU A 88 -1.51 6.41 9.52
N LEU A 89 -1.22 5.41 8.69
CA LEU A 89 -2.24 4.82 7.82
C LEU A 89 -3.36 4.17 8.63
N ARG A 90 -3.02 3.47 9.69
CA ARG A 90 -4.04 2.87 10.57
C ARG A 90 -4.91 3.94 11.20
N ALA A 91 -4.30 5.05 11.63
CA ALA A 91 -5.04 6.16 12.21
C ALA A 91 -6.02 6.76 11.21
N ARG A 92 -5.56 6.92 9.96
CA ARG A 92 -6.41 7.45 8.90
C ARG A 92 -7.61 6.55 8.63
N LEU A 93 -7.39 5.24 8.66
CA LEU A 93 -8.46 4.27 8.40
C LEU A 93 -9.57 4.38 9.45
N ARG A 94 -9.23 4.75 10.66
CA ARG A 94 -10.24 4.94 11.71
C ARG A 94 -11.11 6.16 11.43
N SER A 95 -10.62 7.11 10.62
CA SER A 95 -11.35 8.32 10.29
C SER A 95 -12.19 8.20 9.01
N GLY A 96 -11.97 7.18 8.21
CA GLY A 96 -12.71 6.99 6.97
C GLY A 96 -12.00 6.06 6.01
N ALA A 97 -12.54 5.92 4.82
CA ALA A 97 -11.99 5.03 3.82
C ALA A 97 -10.58 5.45 3.40
N VAL A 98 -9.71 4.47 3.19
CA VAL A 98 -8.35 4.68 2.71
C VAL A 98 -8.08 3.71 1.58
N THR A 99 -7.62 4.21 0.45
CA THR A 99 -7.25 3.39 -0.70
C THR A 99 -5.75 3.48 -0.94
N LEU A 100 -5.08 2.33 -0.91
CA LEU A 100 -3.65 2.23 -1.18
C LEU A 100 -3.47 2.08 -2.69
N LEU A 101 -2.70 2.97 -3.30
CA LEU A 101 -2.51 3.01 -4.75
C LEU A 101 -1.15 2.43 -5.13
N TYR A 102 -1.12 1.72 -6.23
CA TYR A 102 0.10 1.10 -6.74
C TYR A 102 0.12 1.11 -8.26
N ALA A 103 1.29 0.94 -8.86
CA ALA A 103 1.45 0.99 -10.31
C ALA A 103 1.62 -0.39 -10.97
N ALA A 104 1.98 -1.41 -10.22
CA ALA A 104 2.25 -2.74 -10.76
C ALA A 104 1.08 -3.30 -11.56
N ARG A 105 1.38 -4.14 -12.54
CA ARG A 105 0.34 -4.77 -13.35
C ARG A 105 -0.32 -5.95 -12.65
N ASP A 106 0.43 -6.65 -11.80
CA ASP A 106 -0.09 -7.79 -11.07
C ASP A 106 -0.98 -7.30 -9.93
N GLU A 107 -2.27 -7.56 -10.03
CA GLU A 107 -3.23 -7.08 -9.05
C GLU A 107 -3.30 -7.95 -7.80
N ALA A 108 -2.73 -9.13 -7.83
CA ALA A 108 -2.73 -10.03 -6.69
C ALA A 108 -1.42 -9.99 -5.90
N HIS A 109 -0.29 -9.74 -6.58
CA HIS A 109 1.03 -9.78 -5.95
C HIS A 109 1.74 -8.44 -6.16
N ASN A 110 1.38 -7.47 -5.35
CA ASN A 110 1.99 -6.14 -5.43
C ASN A 110 2.20 -5.60 -4.02
N ASN A 111 2.97 -4.52 -3.91
CA ASN A 111 3.29 -3.96 -2.59
C ASN A 111 2.07 -3.42 -1.84
N ALA A 112 1.07 -2.91 -2.55
CA ALA A 112 -0.14 -2.42 -1.88
C ALA A 112 -0.94 -3.58 -1.27
N GLU A 113 -1.05 -4.70 -1.98
CA GLU A 113 -1.73 -5.87 -1.44
C GLU A 113 -0.96 -6.44 -0.25
N ALA A 114 0.37 -6.50 -0.34
CA ALA A 114 1.21 -6.94 0.77
C ALA A 114 0.99 -6.04 1.99
N LEU A 115 1.04 -4.72 1.77
CA LEU A 115 0.85 -3.75 2.85
C LEU A 115 -0.53 -3.91 3.49
N ARG A 116 -1.56 -4.05 2.66
CA ARG A 116 -2.93 -4.23 3.16
C ARG A 116 -3.02 -5.44 4.10
N ARG A 117 -2.45 -6.56 3.68
CA ARG A 117 -2.45 -7.78 4.49
C ARG A 117 -1.69 -7.59 5.80
N LEU A 118 -0.52 -6.98 5.73
CA LEU A 118 0.32 -6.81 6.91
C LEU A 118 -0.28 -5.82 7.90
N LEU A 119 -0.90 -4.75 7.41
CA LEU A 119 -1.55 -3.78 8.29
C LEU A 119 -2.77 -4.40 8.97
N ALA A 120 -3.52 -5.22 8.26
CA ALA A 120 -4.69 -5.89 8.83
C ALA A 120 -4.27 -6.89 9.92
N ALA A 121 -3.22 -7.66 9.67
CA ALA A 121 -2.73 -8.64 10.63
C ALA A 121 -2.23 -7.97 11.91
N ALA A 122 -1.52 -6.84 11.76
CA ALA A 122 -0.92 -6.17 12.91
C ALA A 122 -1.95 -5.43 13.77
N SER A 123 -3.14 -5.18 13.23
CA SER A 123 -4.15 -4.45 13.98
C SER A 123 -5.06 -5.36 14.81
N SER A 124 -4.84 -6.63 14.76
CA SER A 124 -5.67 -7.57 15.51
C SER A 124 -5.32 -7.58 17.00
#